data_a5eb33865db5ecd7aa12b851926d2542
#
_entry.id   a5eb33865db5ecd7aa12b851926d2542
#
_cell.length_a   1.000
_cell.length_b   1.000
_cell.length_c   1.000
_cell.angle_alpha   90.00
_cell.angle_beta   90.00
_cell.angle_gamma   90.00
#
_symmetry.space_group_name_H-M   'P 1'
#
loop_
_entity.id
_entity.type
_entity.pdbx_description
1 polymer ?
#
loop_
_entity_poly.entity_id
_entity_poly.type
_entity_poly.pdbx_seq_one_letter_code
_entity_poly.pdbx_strand_id
1 'polypeptide(L)'
;MAKKSKYIITLLLLLLPYLCAHAHVWGVVLDDKGFPLVGANVYWAGTTIGVATDLDGQFKLEPIKETNRLVTSFMGFHNDTTEVVRHAELTIVLVSDLELEEVDIVERKMAVLRSRLTPLATETLTGEALCMAACCNLSESFETSASVDVAYSDAATGAKQIRLLGLSGTYVQMLTENTPNIRGLAQSFGMEYIPGPWMEAIQVSKGTSSVLNGYEAIAGQINVEYLKPQTQDPIALNAMISTETHAELNASGGWD
;
A
#
# COMPACT_ATOMS: atom_id res chain seq x y z
N MET A 1 -19.24 -4.84 87.06
CA MET A 1 -18.87 -4.16 85.82
C MET A 1 -17.98 -4.96 84.91
N ALA A 2 -17.14 -5.88 85.39
CA ALA A 2 -16.19 -6.65 84.56
C ALA A 2 -16.81 -7.70 83.58
N LYS A 3 -18.04 -8.18 83.84
CA LYS A 3 -18.68 -9.22 83.02
C LYS A 3 -19.21 -8.65 81.69
N LYS A 4 -19.73 -7.42 81.62
CA LYS A 4 -20.20 -6.77 80.39
C LYS A 4 -19.07 -6.37 79.46
N SER A 5 -17.87 -6.05 79.96
CA SER A 5 -16.70 -5.74 79.18
C SER A 5 -16.17 -6.93 78.39
N LYS A 6 -16.25 -8.13 78.91
CA LYS A 6 -15.83 -9.35 78.21
C LYS A 6 -16.67 -9.65 76.97
N TYR A 7 -18.00 -9.42 77.05
CA TYR A 7 -18.89 -9.65 75.92
C TYR A 7 -18.71 -8.62 74.81
N ILE A 8 -18.36 -7.38 75.14
CA ILE A 8 -18.04 -6.31 74.18
C ILE A 8 -16.76 -6.63 73.43
N ILE A 9 -15.70 -7.10 74.10
CA ILE A 9 -14.45 -7.51 73.50
C ILE A 9 -14.64 -8.73 72.58
N THR A 10 -15.44 -9.72 73.03
CA THR A 10 -15.76 -10.91 72.22
C THR A 10 -16.60 -10.54 70.97
N LEU A 11 -17.54 -9.62 71.08
CA LEU A 11 -18.31 -9.11 69.95
C LEU A 11 -17.47 -8.33 68.99
N LEU A 12 -16.54 -7.51 69.50
CA LEU A 12 -15.58 -6.73 68.66
C LEU A 12 -14.62 -7.67 67.91
N LEU A 13 -14.16 -8.76 68.57
CA LEU A 13 -13.32 -9.77 67.96
C LEU A 13 -14.03 -10.60 66.88
N LEU A 14 -15.33 -10.79 67.04
CA LEU A 14 -16.14 -11.52 66.06
C LEU A 14 -16.49 -10.65 64.83
N LEU A 15 -16.41 -9.30 64.95
CA LEU A 15 -16.60 -8.39 63.85
C LEU A 15 -15.35 -8.17 63.00
N LEU A 16 -14.14 -8.50 63.51
CA LEU A 16 -12.87 -8.34 62.81
C LEU A 16 -12.79 -9.07 61.42
N PRO A 17 -13.31 -10.29 61.25
CA PRO A 17 -13.21 -11.00 59.96
C PRO A 17 -14.06 -10.34 58.85
N TYR A 18 -15.00 -9.44 59.17
CA TYR A 18 -15.83 -8.76 58.16
C TYR A 18 -15.13 -7.61 57.45
N LEU A 19 -13.94 -7.19 57.89
CA LEU A 19 -13.11 -6.18 57.24
C LEU A 19 -12.11 -6.83 56.27
N CYS A 20 -12.43 -7.94 55.60
CA CYS A 20 -11.64 -8.44 54.48
C CYS A 20 -11.86 -7.46 53.31
N ALA A 21 -11.05 -6.41 53.25
CA ALA A 21 -11.02 -5.54 52.07
C ALA A 21 -10.63 -6.39 50.84
N HIS A 22 -11.57 -6.59 49.97
CA HIS A 22 -11.30 -7.22 48.67
C HIS A 22 -10.39 -6.27 47.89
N ALA A 23 -9.13 -6.59 47.81
CA ALA A 23 -8.19 -5.85 46.97
C ALA A 23 -8.59 -6.10 45.51
N HIS A 24 -9.05 -5.06 44.84
CA HIS A 24 -9.27 -5.11 43.40
C HIS A 24 -8.12 -4.38 42.71
N VAL A 25 -7.76 -4.83 41.52
CA VAL A 25 -6.93 -4.09 40.58
C VAL A 25 -7.88 -3.33 39.65
N TRP A 26 -7.68 -2.03 39.54
CA TRP A 26 -8.51 -1.16 38.73
C TRP A 26 -7.65 -0.16 37.97
N GLY A 27 -8.15 0.32 36.87
CA GLY A 27 -7.44 1.26 36.02
C GLY A 27 -8.24 1.67 34.79
N VAL A 28 -7.61 2.44 33.93
CA VAL A 28 -8.17 2.92 32.67
C VAL A 28 -7.27 2.51 31.49
N VAL A 29 -7.87 2.15 30.38
CA VAL A 29 -7.19 1.85 29.11
C VAL A 29 -7.48 2.97 28.13
N LEU A 30 -6.42 3.58 27.62
CA LEU A 30 -6.47 4.71 26.69
C LEU A 30 -5.75 4.33 25.39
N ASP A 31 -6.07 5.04 24.31
CA ASP A 31 -5.27 5.03 23.09
C ASP A 31 -4.06 5.98 23.20
N ASP A 32 -3.22 6.01 22.18
CA ASP A 32 -2.05 6.90 22.04
C ASP A 32 -2.41 8.39 21.98
N LYS A 33 -3.70 8.71 21.71
CA LYS A 33 -4.26 10.08 21.67
C LYS A 33 -4.96 10.48 22.98
N GLY A 34 -5.01 9.56 23.95
CA GLY A 34 -5.64 9.78 25.25
C GLY A 34 -7.15 9.55 25.29
N PHE A 35 -7.75 8.92 24.28
CA PHE A 35 -9.17 8.55 24.33
C PHE A 35 -9.37 7.19 24.99
N PRO A 36 -10.47 6.99 25.76
CA PRO A 36 -10.75 5.73 26.40
C PRO A 36 -11.11 4.63 25.40
N LEU A 37 -10.50 3.46 25.56
CA LEU A 37 -10.78 2.29 24.73
C LEU A 37 -11.89 1.44 25.37
N VAL A 38 -13.07 1.48 24.77
CA VAL A 38 -14.27 0.75 25.18
C VAL A 38 -14.21 -0.68 24.70
N GLY A 39 -14.36 -1.66 25.59
CA GLY A 39 -14.35 -3.09 25.21
C GLY A 39 -12.95 -3.67 25.02
N ALA A 40 -11.90 -2.99 25.47
CA ALA A 40 -10.57 -3.58 25.51
C ALA A 40 -10.53 -4.74 26.53
N ASN A 41 -9.91 -5.87 26.13
CA ASN A 41 -9.80 -7.03 27.00
C ASN A 41 -8.58 -6.89 27.91
N VAL A 42 -8.82 -6.96 29.21
CA VAL A 42 -7.77 -6.93 30.26
C VAL A 42 -7.81 -8.26 31.01
N TYR A 43 -6.74 -9.04 30.95
CA TYR A 43 -6.71 -10.37 31.54
C TYR A 43 -5.35 -10.70 32.13
N TRP A 44 -5.33 -11.65 33.08
CA TRP A 44 -4.08 -12.12 33.70
C TRP A 44 -3.27 -12.98 32.73
N ALA A 45 -1.99 -12.68 32.61
CA ALA A 45 -1.09 -13.40 31.71
C ALA A 45 -1.08 -14.92 31.99
N GLY A 46 -1.30 -15.71 30.94
CA GLY A 46 -1.35 -17.18 31.04
C GLY A 46 -2.66 -17.74 31.59
N THR A 47 -3.72 -16.90 31.75
CA THR A 47 -5.02 -17.34 32.22
C THR A 47 -6.15 -16.87 31.32
N THR A 48 -7.37 -17.37 31.55
CA THR A 48 -8.59 -16.91 30.90
C THR A 48 -9.40 -15.95 31.78
N ILE A 49 -8.82 -15.50 32.92
CA ILE A 49 -9.48 -14.63 33.87
C ILE A 49 -9.23 -13.17 33.45
N GLY A 50 -10.28 -12.49 33.01
CA GLY A 50 -10.19 -11.14 32.51
C GLY A 50 -11.54 -10.43 32.49
N VAL A 51 -11.54 -9.15 32.12
CA VAL A 51 -12.70 -8.29 32.00
C VAL A 51 -12.51 -7.38 30.77
N ALA A 52 -13.61 -6.94 30.18
CA ALA A 52 -13.62 -5.89 29.16
C ALA A 52 -13.81 -4.52 29.83
N THR A 53 -13.17 -3.49 29.26
CA THR A 53 -13.35 -2.10 29.71
C THR A 53 -14.75 -1.57 29.44
N ASP A 54 -15.22 -0.68 30.29
CA ASP A 54 -16.51 0.01 30.18
C ASP A 54 -16.46 1.21 29.19
N LEU A 55 -17.53 2.03 29.18
CA LEU A 55 -17.67 3.20 28.30
C LEU A 55 -16.63 4.30 28.56
N ASP A 56 -16.07 4.34 29.74
CA ASP A 56 -15.04 5.28 30.17
C ASP A 56 -13.65 4.66 30.10
N GLY A 57 -13.51 3.47 29.48
CA GLY A 57 -12.27 2.72 29.37
C GLY A 57 -11.81 2.10 30.69
N GLN A 58 -12.65 2.09 31.74
CA GLN A 58 -12.28 1.60 33.06
C GLN A 58 -12.46 0.09 33.16
N PHE A 59 -11.58 -0.54 33.93
CA PHE A 59 -11.66 -1.96 34.26
C PHE A 59 -11.48 -2.20 35.75
N LYS A 60 -12.04 -3.30 36.25
CA LYS A 60 -11.88 -3.75 37.62
C LYS A 60 -11.75 -5.26 37.63
N LEU A 61 -10.61 -5.77 38.11
CA LEU A 61 -10.27 -7.18 38.08
C LEU A 61 -9.82 -7.65 39.47
N GLU A 62 -10.18 -8.86 39.85
CA GLU A 62 -9.72 -9.47 41.08
C GLU A 62 -8.28 -9.98 40.95
N PRO A 63 -7.43 -9.73 41.95
CA PRO A 63 -6.05 -10.22 41.91
C PRO A 63 -6.02 -11.75 42.05
N ILE A 64 -5.12 -12.37 41.32
CA ILE A 64 -4.84 -13.81 41.42
C ILE A 64 -3.45 -14.01 42.00
N LYS A 65 -3.19 -15.24 42.49
CA LYS A 65 -1.89 -15.58 43.12
C LYS A 65 -0.82 -16.03 42.13
N GLU A 66 -1.27 -16.43 40.93
CA GLU A 66 -0.43 -17.14 39.94
C GLU A 66 0.44 -16.20 39.13
N THR A 67 0.00 -14.96 38.94
CA THR A 67 0.74 -13.95 38.18
C THR A 67 0.42 -12.53 38.67
N ASN A 68 1.35 -11.62 38.45
CA ASN A 68 1.18 -10.18 38.65
C ASN A 68 1.22 -9.40 37.33
N ARG A 69 1.13 -10.08 36.18
CA ARG A 69 1.18 -9.47 34.87
C ARG A 69 -0.23 -9.41 34.25
N LEU A 70 -0.65 -8.21 33.87
CA LEU A 70 -1.87 -7.98 33.09
C LEU A 70 -1.49 -7.84 31.63
N VAL A 71 -2.25 -8.51 30.78
CA VAL A 71 -2.20 -8.34 29.32
C VAL A 71 -3.45 -7.56 28.91
N THR A 72 -3.24 -6.48 28.19
CA THR A 72 -4.34 -5.68 27.61
C THR A 72 -4.29 -5.82 26.12
N SER A 73 -5.44 -6.15 25.51
CA SER A 73 -5.56 -6.33 24.05
C SER A 73 -6.81 -5.66 23.53
N PHE A 74 -6.68 -5.00 22.38
CA PHE A 74 -7.79 -4.42 21.66
C PHE A 74 -7.56 -4.56 20.15
N MET A 75 -8.64 -4.72 19.39
CA MET A 75 -8.53 -4.92 17.93
C MET A 75 -7.93 -3.68 17.26
N GLY A 76 -6.84 -3.87 16.49
CA GLY A 76 -6.12 -2.78 15.82
C GLY A 76 -5.10 -2.05 16.70
N PHE A 77 -4.74 -2.64 17.85
CA PHE A 77 -3.71 -2.12 18.76
C PHE A 77 -2.72 -3.21 19.16
N HIS A 78 -1.48 -2.81 19.42
CA HIS A 78 -0.49 -3.71 19.99
C HIS A 78 -0.88 -4.12 21.42
N ASN A 79 -0.76 -5.41 21.70
CA ASN A 79 -0.99 -5.91 23.05
C ASN A 79 0.09 -5.37 24.00
N ASP A 80 -0.34 -4.82 25.15
CA ASP A 80 0.56 -4.40 26.19
C ASP A 80 0.55 -5.36 27.37
N THR A 81 1.70 -5.51 28.02
CA THR A 81 1.85 -6.34 29.21
C THR A 81 2.42 -5.52 30.36
N THR A 82 1.57 -5.18 31.31
CA THR A 82 1.90 -4.33 32.44
C THR A 82 2.04 -5.16 33.74
N GLU A 83 3.09 -4.90 34.52
CA GLU A 83 3.24 -5.49 35.86
C GLU A 83 2.42 -4.71 36.89
N VAL A 84 1.57 -5.44 37.60
CA VAL A 84 0.67 -4.87 38.61
C VAL A 84 1.39 -4.75 39.94
N VAL A 85 1.54 -3.53 40.44
CA VAL A 85 1.92 -3.27 41.83
C VAL A 85 0.63 -3.13 42.62
N ARG A 86 0.48 -3.87 43.72
CA ARG A 86 -0.75 -3.89 44.55
C ARG A 86 -1.12 -2.46 44.98
N HIS A 87 -2.41 -2.12 44.82
CA HIS A 87 -3.03 -0.85 45.25
C HIS A 87 -2.67 0.39 44.42
N ALA A 88 -2.19 0.26 43.20
CA ALA A 88 -2.00 1.39 42.29
C ALA A 88 -3.14 1.44 41.27
N GLU A 89 -3.61 2.63 40.97
CA GLU A 89 -4.42 2.89 39.78
C GLU A 89 -3.54 2.71 38.57
N LEU A 90 -4.00 1.91 37.62
CA LEU A 90 -3.26 1.61 36.41
C LEU A 90 -3.80 2.44 35.25
N THR A 91 -2.91 3.16 34.59
CA THR A 91 -3.20 3.76 33.29
C THR A 91 -2.42 3.00 32.22
N ILE A 92 -3.12 2.35 31.32
CA ILE A 92 -2.54 1.54 30.25
C ILE A 92 -2.81 2.26 28.93
N VAL A 93 -1.76 2.54 28.18
CA VAL A 93 -1.87 3.19 26.88
C VAL A 93 -1.52 2.18 25.81
N LEU A 94 -2.48 1.86 24.93
CA LEU A 94 -2.26 1.00 23.78
C LEU A 94 -1.89 1.83 22.55
N VAL A 95 -0.87 1.37 21.85
CA VAL A 95 -0.42 1.97 20.59
C VAL A 95 -1.17 1.30 19.44
N SER A 96 -1.73 2.13 18.55
CA SER A 96 -2.46 1.64 17.37
C SER A 96 -1.52 0.89 16.42
N ASP A 97 -1.92 -0.30 15.99
CA ASP A 97 -1.27 -1.04 14.89
C ASP A 97 -1.44 -0.33 13.53
N LEU A 98 -2.32 0.68 13.49
CA LEU A 98 -2.64 1.47 12.31
C LEU A 98 -1.77 2.73 12.15
N GLU A 99 -0.73 2.94 12.97
CA GLU A 99 0.38 3.70 12.44
C GLU A 99 0.96 2.88 11.28
N LEU A 100 0.38 3.12 10.10
CA LEU A 100 1.15 3.02 8.88
C LEU A 100 2.38 3.89 9.14
N GLU A 101 3.48 3.29 9.58
CA GLU A 101 4.77 3.86 9.26
C GLU A 101 4.61 4.25 7.80
N GLU A 102 4.75 5.54 7.50
CA GLU A 102 5.03 5.99 6.17
C GLU A 102 6.29 5.21 5.78
N VAL A 103 6.04 3.99 5.30
CA VAL A 103 7.06 3.20 4.63
C VAL A 103 7.31 4.06 3.42
N ASP A 104 8.35 4.87 3.53
CA ASP A 104 8.99 5.47 2.40
C ASP A 104 9.49 4.26 1.59
N ILE A 105 8.55 3.69 0.84
CA ILE A 105 8.86 2.67 -0.14
C ILE A 105 9.68 3.43 -1.17
N VAL A 106 10.97 3.50 -0.92
CA VAL A 106 11.95 3.70 -1.99
C VAL A 106 11.87 2.43 -2.81
N GLU A 107 10.73 2.26 -3.47
CA GLU A 107 10.55 1.28 -4.50
C GLU A 107 11.56 1.68 -5.58
N ARG A 108 12.62 0.93 -5.69
CA ARG A 108 13.37 0.88 -6.95
C ARG A 108 12.34 0.38 -7.94
N LYS A 109 11.70 1.32 -8.65
CA LYS A 109 10.76 1.02 -9.72
C LYS A 109 11.51 0.10 -10.66
N MET A 110 11.16 -1.18 -10.66
CA MET A 110 11.79 -2.09 -11.61
C MET A 110 11.45 -1.56 -12.99
N ALA A 111 12.46 -1.45 -13.86
CA ALA A 111 12.28 -0.97 -15.22
C ALA A 111 11.15 -1.69 -15.97
N VAL A 112 10.91 -2.95 -15.63
CA VAL A 112 9.84 -3.78 -16.19
C VAL A 112 9.06 -4.46 -15.07
N LEU A 113 7.78 -4.13 -14.93
CA LEU A 113 6.86 -4.75 -13.99
C LEU A 113 6.01 -5.81 -14.70
N ARG A 114 5.94 -7.01 -14.13
CA ARG A 114 5.05 -8.08 -14.61
C ARG A 114 3.93 -8.29 -13.61
N SER A 115 2.71 -7.98 -14.02
CA SER A 115 1.55 -8.25 -13.18
C SER A 115 1.27 -9.75 -13.10
N ARG A 116 1.12 -10.26 -11.86
CA ARG A 116 0.66 -11.62 -11.58
C ARG A 116 -0.80 -11.67 -11.14
N LEU A 117 -1.42 -10.51 -10.96
CA LEU A 117 -2.78 -10.39 -10.44
C LEU A 117 -3.83 -10.32 -11.54
N THR A 118 -3.43 -10.01 -12.77
CA THR A 118 -4.33 -9.97 -13.91
C THR A 118 -4.29 -11.31 -14.67
N PRO A 119 -5.42 -11.79 -15.19
CA PRO A 119 -5.46 -13.02 -15.99
C PRO A 119 -4.71 -12.90 -17.32
N LEU A 120 -4.42 -11.68 -17.77
CA LEU A 120 -3.61 -11.39 -18.94
C LEU A 120 -2.14 -11.24 -18.54
N ALA A 121 -1.23 -11.77 -19.36
CA ALA A 121 0.21 -11.58 -19.19
C ALA A 121 0.58 -10.13 -19.55
N THR A 122 0.48 -9.25 -18.58
CA THR A 122 0.77 -7.81 -18.74
C THR A 122 2.17 -7.50 -18.26
N GLU A 123 2.92 -6.80 -19.09
CA GLU A 123 4.27 -6.29 -18.83
C GLU A 123 4.21 -4.76 -18.94
N THR A 124 4.70 -4.06 -17.93
CA THR A 124 4.72 -2.59 -17.91
C THR A 124 6.16 -2.11 -17.98
N LEU A 125 6.48 -1.35 -19.02
CA LEU A 125 7.71 -0.59 -19.15
C LEU A 125 7.49 0.74 -18.42
N THR A 126 8.26 1.00 -17.38
CA THR A 126 8.13 2.23 -16.59
C THR A 126 8.94 3.37 -17.20
N GLY A 127 8.70 4.60 -16.78
CA GLY A 127 9.45 5.78 -17.20
C GLY A 127 10.96 5.62 -17.02
N GLU A 128 11.40 4.89 -15.99
CA GLU A 128 12.83 4.59 -15.77
C GLU A 128 13.40 3.70 -16.89
N ALA A 129 12.64 2.68 -17.34
CA ALA A 129 13.03 1.85 -18.48
C ALA A 129 13.12 2.68 -19.77
N LEU A 130 12.14 3.57 -19.96
CA LEU A 130 12.09 4.46 -21.12
C LEU A 130 13.27 5.44 -21.13
N CYS A 131 13.63 6.00 -19.98
CA CYS A 131 14.80 6.86 -19.84
C CYS A 131 16.12 6.09 -20.08
N MET A 132 16.24 4.85 -19.58
CA MET A 132 17.44 4.01 -19.82
C MET A 132 17.60 3.63 -21.29
N ALA A 133 16.50 3.45 -22.00
CA ALA A 133 16.52 3.19 -23.45
C ALA A 133 16.85 4.44 -24.28
N ALA A 134 16.95 5.63 -23.63
CA ALA A 134 17.16 6.92 -24.30
C ALA A 134 16.20 7.14 -25.48
N CYS A 135 14.91 6.77 -25.28
CA CYS A 135 13.91 6.72 -26.33
C CYS A 135 13.51 8.12 -26.80
N CYS A 136 13.68 8.40 -28.09
CA CYS A 136 13.19 9.64 -28.69
C CYS A 136 11.68 9.57 -28.95
N ASN A 137 11.17 8.39 -29.27
CA ASN A 137 9.77 8.17 -29.64
C ASN A 137 9.26 6.80 -29.19
N LEU A 138 7.95 6.57 -29.32
CA LEU A 138 7.31 5.31 -28.92
C LEU A 138 7.90 4.09 -29.63
N SER A 139 8.31 4.20 -30.88
CA SER A 139 8.86 3.05 -31.62
C SER A 139 10.18 2.56 -31.03
N GLU A 140 11.04 3.48 -30.60
CA GLU A 140 12.34 3.17 -30.01
C GLU A 140 12.21 2.61 -28.57
N SER A 141 11.13 2.96 -27.88
CA SER A 141 10.83 2.46 -26.53
C SER A 141 10.73 0.94 -26.45
N PHE A 142 10.49 0.28 -27.57
CA PHE A 142 10.38 -1.18 -27.61
C PHE A 142 11.71 -1.90 -27.87
N GLU A 143 12.81 -1.21 -28.19
CA GLU A 143 14.12 -1.83 -28.45
C GLU A 143 14.64 -2.64 -27.27
N THR A 144 14.30 -2.23 -26.05
CA THR A 144 14.65 -2.94 -24.82
C THR A 144 13.61 -3.98 -24.39
N SER A 145 12.46 -4.06 -25.09
CA SER A 145 11.39 -5.00 -24.76
C SER A 145 11.66 -6.37 -25.37
N ALA A 146 11.73 -7.40 -24.53
CA ALA A 146 11.81 -8.78 -25.00
C ALA A 146 10.49 -9.30 -25.60
N SER A 147 9.41 -8.53 -25.50
CA SER A 147 8.05 -8.94 -25.84
C SER A 147 7.54 -8.36 -27.15
N VAL A 148 8.04 -7.19 -27.50
CA VAL A 148 7.61 -6.41 -28.67
C VAL A 148 8.83 -6.22 -29.56
N ASP A 149 8.70 -6.59 -30.80
CA ASP A 149 9.69 -6.38 -31.83
C ASP A 149 9.22 -5.25 -32.77
N VAL A 150 10.11 -4.33 -33.11
CA VAL A 150 9.85 -3.24 -34.03
C VAL A 150 10.77 -3.39 -35.24
N ALA A 151 10.20 -3.57 -36.39
CA ALA A 151 10.96 -3.71 -37.63
C ALA A 151 10.51 -2.68 -38.67
N TYR A 152 11.43 -2.28 -39.52
CA TYR A 152 11.08 -1.47 -40.69
C TYR A 152 10.21 -2.30 -41.65
N SER A 153 9.03 -1.79 -41.95
CA SER A 153 8.16 -2.39 -42.97
C SER A 153 8.53 -1.93 -44.37
N ASP A 154 9.08 -0.72 -44.50
CA ASP A 154 9.57 -0.15 -45.73
C ASP A 154 10.80 0.74 -45.43
N ALA A 155 11.93 0.35 -46.03
CA ALA A 155 13.18 1.09 -45.82
C ALA A 155 13.22 2.44 -46.57
N ALA A 156 12.38 2.63 -47.58
CA ALA A 156 12.38 3.88 -48.35
C ALA A 156 11.58 4.98 -47.65
N THR A 157 10.51 4.61 -46.95
CA THR A 157 9.63 5.55 -46.24
C THR A 157 9.93 5.66 -44.74
N GLY A 158 10.79 4.78 -44.21
CA GLY A 158 11.04 4.70 -42.79
C GLY A 158 9.88 4.10 -41.96
N ALA A 159 8.84 3.61 -42.62
CA ALA A 159 7.68 3.05 -41.94
C ALA A 159 8.05 1.87 -41.02
N LYS A 160 7.67 1.95 -39.77
CA LYS A 160 7.92 0.91 -38.76
C LYS A 160 6.67 0.07 -38.49
N GLN A 161 6.88 -1.19 -38.17
CA GLN A 161 5.82 -2.12 -37.84
C GLN A 161 6.14 -2.84 -36.52
N ILE A 162 5.18 -2.80 -35.63
CA ILE A 162 5.22 -3.59 -34.39
C ILE A 162 4.91 -5.05 -34.71
N ARG A 163 5.61 -5.95 -34.04
CA ARG A 163 5.33 -7.37 -33.98
C ARG A 163 5.20 -7.81 -32.54
N LEU A 164 4.11 -8.46 -32.22
CA LEU A 164 3.85 -9.04 -30.91
C LEU A 164 3.55 -10.53 -31.09
N LEU A 165 4.26 -11.38 -30.36
CA LEU A 165 4.16 -12.84 -30.51
C LEU A 165 4.38 -13.34 -31.97
N GLY A 166 5.21 -12.62 -32.72
CA GLY A 166 5.49 -12.93 -34.13
C GLY A 166 4.41 -12.49 -35.13
N LEU A 167 3.29 -11.92 -34.66
CA LEU A 167 2.22 -11.38 -35.50
C LEU A 167 2.42 -9.90 -35.81
N SER A 168 2.06 -9.46 -36.99
CA SER A 168 2.21 -8.09 -37.45
C SER A 168 1.28 -7.14 -36.71
N GLY A 169 1.57 -5.85 -36.78
CA GLY A 169 0.88 -4.79 -36.08
C GLY A 169 -0.63 -4.68 -36.30
N THR A 170 -1.14 -5.17 -37.46
CA THR A 170 -2.58 -5.24 -37.73
C THR A 170 -3.35 -6.08 -36.69
N TYR A 171 -2.65 -7.00 -36.00
CA TYR A 171 -3.21 -7.85 -34.95
C TYR A 171 -2.90 -7.37 -33.54
N VAL A 172 -2.27 -6.21 -33.43
CA VAL A 172 -1.93 -5.56 -32.16
C VAL A 172 -2.73 -4.28 -32.03
N GLN A 173 -3.50 -4.17 -30.98
CA GLN A 173 -4.27 -2.95 -30.71
C GLN A 173 -3.42 -1.93 -29.97
N MET A 174 -3.35 -0.72 -30.54
CA MET A 174 -2.72 0.42 -29.90
C MET A 174 -3.76 1.24 -29.13
N LEU A 175 -3.47 1.52 -27.88
CA LEU A 175 -4.27 2.34 -26.98
C LEU A 175 -3.44 3.52 -26.47
N THR A 176 -4.09 4.62 -26.22
CA THR A 176 -3.56 5.75 -25.46
C THR A 176 -4.57 6.07 -24.37
N GLU A 177 -4.13 6.04 -23.13
CA GLU A 177 -5.01 6.24 -21.96
C GLU A 177 -6.23 5.30 -22.01
N ASN A 178 -6.00 4.02 -22.33
CA ASN A 178 -7.02 2.99 -22.52
C ASN A 178 -8.05 3.28 -23.64
N THR A 179 -7.79 4.27 -24.49
CA THR A 179 -8.64 4.59 -25.65
C THR A 179 -7.96 4.15 -26.93
N PRO A 180 -8.64 3.42 -27.84
CA PRO A 180 -8.06 3.01 -29.10
C PRO A 180 -7.55 4.19 -29.92
N ASN A 181 -6.27 4.15 -30.25
CA ASN A 181 -5.55 5.17 -30.99
C ASN A 181 -4.57 4.52 -31.96
N ILE A 182 -4.05 5.26 -32.94
CA ILE A 182 -3.04 4.80 -33.91
C ILE A 182 -3.50 3.50 -34.61
N ARG A 183 -4.53 3.60 -35.43
CA ARG A 183 -5.17 2.47 -36.12
C ARG A 183 -4.95 2.52 -37.63
N GLY A 184 -4.96 1.34 -38.26
CA GLY A 184 -4.88 1.21 -39.70
C GLY A 184 -3.58 1.79 -40.28
N LEU A 185 -3.68 2.67 -41.27
CA LEU A 185 -2.51 3.28 -41.93
C LEU A 185 -1.68 4.17 -40.99
N ALA A 186 -2.28 4.74 -39.95
CA ALA A 186 -1.57 5.55 -38.98
C ALA A 186 -0.60 4.73 -38.11
N GLN A 187 -0.77 3.41 -38.04
CA GLN A 187 0.05 2.54 -37.17
C GLN A 187 1.54 2.54 -37.58
N SER A 188 1.82 2.60 -38.87
CA SER A 188 3.21 2.58 -39.38
C SER A 188 3.97 3.89 -39.15
N PHE A 189 3.28 5.00 -38.98
CA PHE A 189 3.92 6.32 -38.80
C PHE A 189 3.60 6.96 -37.47
N GLY A 190 2.44 6.66 -36.90
CA GLY A 190 1.93 7.32 -35.68
C GLY A 190 2.81 7.11 -34.45
N MET A 191 3.59 6.03 -34.40
CA MET A 191 4.49 5.74 -33.30
C MET A 191 5.68 6.71 -33.21
N GLU A 192 6.07 7.32 -34.31
CA GLU A 192 7.15 8.29 -34.35
C GLU A 192 6.74 9.67 -33.82
N TYR A 193 5.43 9.94 -33.79
CA TYR A 193 4.90 11.21 -33.32
C TYR A 193 4.63 11.27 -31.83
N ILE A 194 4.85 10.17 -31.09
CA ILE A 194 4.72 10.16 -29.64
C ILE A 194 6.12 10.30 -29.04
N PRO A 195 6.46 11.46 -28.45
CA PRO A 195 7.78 11.67 -27.84
C PRO A 195 7.97 10.79 -26.63
N GLY A 196 9.18 10.20 -26.48
CA GLY A 196 9.57 9.41 -25.32
C GLY A 196 9.36 10.11 -23.99
N PRO A 197 9.81 11.36 -23.83
CA PRO A 197 9.68 12.11 -22.58
C PRO A 197 8.24 12.43 -22.14
N TRP A 198 7.24 12.22 -22.99
CA TRP A 198 5.83 12.43 -22.62
C TRP A 198 5.18 11.18 -22.03
N MET A 199 5.85 10.04 -22.12
CA MET A 199 5.31 8.76 -21.67
C MET A 199 5.69 8.50 -20.20
N GLU A 200 4.69 8.17 -19.40
CA GLU A 200 4.88 7.70 -18.02
C GLU A 200 5.16 6.19 -18.00
N ALA A 201 4.37 5.45 -18.77
CA ALA A 201 4.48 4.00 -18.86
C ALA A 201 3.91 3.48 -20.17
N ILE A 202 4.40 2.29 -20.57
CA ILE A 202 3.83 1.51 -21.67
C ILE A 202 3.44 0.15 -21.12
N GLN A 203 2.16 -0.19 -21.23
CA GLN A 203 1.64 -1.49 -20.84
C GLN A 203 1.47 -2.39 -22.05
N VAL A 204 2.12 -3.53 -22.04
CA VAL A 204 2.03 -4.56 -23.08
C VAL A 204 1.27 -5.76 -22.54
N SER A 205 0.08 -6.01 -23.04
CA SER A 205 -0.74 -7.16 -22.68
C SER A 205 -0.72 -8.17 -23.82
N LYS A 206 -0.31 -9.40 -23.54
CA LYS A 206 -0.18 -10.50 -24.51
C LYS A 206 -1.45 -11.33 -24.54
N GLY A 207 -1.87 -11.71 -25.74
CA GLY A 207 -3.07 -12.50 -25.98
C GLY A 207 -4.29 -11.65 -26.31
N THR A 208 -5.42 -12.32 -26.53
CA THR A 208 -6.67 -11.66 -26.89
C THR A 208 -7.17 -10.76 -25.78
N SER A 209 -7.52 -9.52 -26.12
CA SER A 209 -8.02 -8.52 -25.19
C SER A 209 -9.55 -8.38 -25.25
N SER A 210 -10.08 -7.43 -24.44
CA SER A 210 -11.51 -7.16 -24.38
C SER A 210 -12.06 -6.67 -25.74
N VAL A 211 -13.17 -7.23 -26.15
CA VAL A 211 -13.92 -6.81 -27.35
C VAL A 211 -14.43 -5.37 -27.25
N LEU A 212 -14.51 -4.82 -26.03
CA LEU A 212 -14.93 -3.44 -25.80
C LEU A 212 -14.03 -2.41 -26.51
N ASN A 213 -12.74 -2.72 -26.64
CA ASN A 213 -11.76 -1.83 -27.28
C ASN A 213 -11.64 -2.04 -28.78
N GLY A 214 -12.27 -3.06 -29.33
CA GLY A 214 -12.25 -3.40 -30.76
C GLY A 214 -11.77 -4.83 -31.03
N TYR A 215 -11.71 -5.18 -32.30
CA TYR A 215 -11.40 -6.54 -32.77
C TYR A 215 -9.92 -6.76 -33.11
N GLU A 216 -9.10 -5.73 -33.01
CA GLU A 216 -7.70 -5.76 -33.51
C GLU A 216 -6.76 -6.46 -32.51
N ALA A 217 -7.15 -6.61 -31.24
CA ALA A 217 -6.33 -7.20 -30.19
C ALA A 217 -6.32 -8.75 -30.26
N ILE A 218 -5.76 -9.30 -31.30
CA ILE A 218 -5.61 -10.75 -31.49
C ILE A 218 -4.30 -11.23 -30.86
N ALA A 219 -3.18 -10.58 -31.17
CA ALA A 219 -1.89 -10.86 -30.59
C ALA A 219 -1.74 -10.22 -29.21
N GLY A 220 -2.38 -9.08 -28.99
CA GLY A 220 -2.36 -8.33 -27.75
C GLY A 220 -2.70 -6.87 -27.95
N GLN A 221 -2.51 -6.12 -26.85
CA GLN A 221 -2.70 -4.67 -26.85
C GLN A 221 -1.49 -3.97 -26.21
N ILE A 222 -1.22 -2.77 -26.70
CA ILE A 222 -0.20 -1.89 -26.18
C ILE A 222 -0.91 -0.59 -25.77
N ASN A 223 -0.84 -0.24 -24.48
CA ASN A 223 -1.41 0.99 -23.95
C ASN A 223 -0.30 1.94 -23.53
N VAL A 224 -0.35 3.16 -24.05
CA VAL A 224 0.59 4.23 -23.70
C VAL A 224 -0.09 5.13 -22.68
N GLU A 225 0.56 5.34 -21.56
CA GLU A 225 0.15 6.28 -20.53
C GLU A 225 1.06 7.49 -20.54
N TYR A 226 0.46 8.67 -20.56
CA TYR A 226 1.19 9.92 -20.53
C TYR A 226 1.41 10.39 -19.11
N LEU A 227 2.47 11.19 -18.91
CA LEU A 227 2.75 11.87 -17.67
C LEU A 227 1.54 12.70 -17.23
N LYS A 228 1.16 12.56 -15.96
CA LYS A 228 0.05 13.30 -15.35
C LYS A 228 0.58 14.55 -14.65
N PRO A 229 -0.16 15.66 -14.64
CA PRO A 229 0.26 16.87 -13.94
C PRO A 229 0.58 16.64 -12.45
N GLN A 230 -0.12 15.69 -11.81
CA GLN A 230 0.06 15.37 -10.39
C GLN A 230 1.34 14.55 -10.10
N THR A 231 1.89 13.87 -11.10
CA THR A 231 3.08 13.00 -10.94
C THR A 231 4.34 13.65 -11.50
N GLN A 232 4.23 14.82 -12.13
CA GLN A 232 5.34 15.54 -12.73
C GLN A 232 6.03 16.47 -11.74
N ASP A 233 7.36 16.64 -11.94
CA ASP A 233 8.08 17.74 -11.35
C ASP A 233 7.51 19.09 -11.84
N PRO A 234 7.57 20.14 -11.01
CA PRO A 234 7.04 21.47 -11.39
C PRO A 234 7.58 21.99 -12.72
N ILE A 235 8.83 21.68 -13.03
CA ILE A 235 9.47 21.98 -14.32
C ILE A 235 10.47 20.87 -14.63
N ALA A 236 10.28 20.19 -15.75
CA ALA A 236 11.24 19.23 -16.30
C ALA A 236 11.70 19.68 -17.68
N LEU A 237 13.01 19.71 -17.88
CA LEU A 237 13.65 20.03 -19.16
C LEU A 237 14.49 18.82 -19.60
N ASN A 238 14.26 18.36 -20.81
CA ASN A 238 15.02 17.28 -21.42
C ASN A 238 15.59 17.79 -22.76
N ALA A 239 16.89 17.62 -22.96
CA ALA A 239 17.58 17.95 -24.20
C ALA A 239 18.38 16.75 -24.69
N MET A 240 18.20 16.36 -25.93
CA MET A 240 18.94 15.28 -26.56
C MET A 240 19.54 15.72 -27.89
N ILE A 241 20.74 15.29 -28.14
CA ILE A 241 21.46 15.50 -29.41
C ILE A 241 22.00 14.16 -29.87
N SER A 242 21.59 13.73 -31.05
CA SER A 242 22.11 12.53 -31.70
C SER A 242 23.27 12.88 -32.64
N THR A 243 24.16 11.93 -32.85
CA THR A 243 25.25 12.01 -33.83
C THR A 243 24.77 12.14 -35.28
N GLU A 244 23.48 11.77 -35.53
CA GLU A 244 22.85 11.83 -36.84
C GLU A 244 22.12 13.17 -37.13
N THR A 245 22.61 14.27 -36.52
CA THR A 245 22.04 15.62 -36.70
C THR A 245 20.60 15.83 -36.17
N HIS A 246 20.12 14.93 -35.32
CA HIS A 246 18.84 15.09 -34.65
C HIS A 246 19.04 15.80 -33.31
N ALA A 247 18.33 16.89 -33.09
CA ALA A 247 18.31 17.60 -31.81
C ALA A 247 16.87 17.74 -31.34
N GLU A 248 16.62 17.36 -30.10
CA GLU A 248 15.30 17.42 -29.48
C GLU A 248 15.37 18.18 -28.16
N LEU A 249 14.43 19.07 -27.94
CA LEU A 249 14.25 19.80 -26.71
C LEU A 249 12.82 19.65 -26.23
N ASN A 250 12.64 19.03 -25.07
CA ASN A 250 11.34 18.86 -24.44
C ASN A 250 11.28 19.67 -23.13
N ALA A 251 10.15 20.32 -22.91
CA ALA A 251 9.84 21.01 -21.67
C ALA A 251 8.47 20.57 -21.19
N SER A 252 8.37 20.17 -19.94
CA SER A 252 7.09 19.81 -19.30
C SER A 252 7.02 20.42 -17.90
N GLY A 253 5.81 20.64 -17.41
CA GLY A 253 5.59 21.17 -16.07
C GLY A 253 4.20 20.86 -15.55
N GLY A 254 4.11 20.54 -14.25
CA GLY A 254 2.87 20.37 -13.51
C GLY A 254 2.64 21.56 -12.56
N TRP A 255 1.39 21.96 -12.37
CA TRP A 255 0.98 22.98 -11.42
C TRP A 255 -0.17 22.41 -10.61
N ASP A 256 -0.07 22.50 -9.28
CA ASP A 256 -1.15 22.18 -8.33
C ASP A 256 -2.11 23.36 -8.19
#